data_7185fc5af93a148ac89ee1cb4b02b461
#
_entry.id   7185fc5af93a148ac89ee1cb4b02b461
#
_cell.length_a   1.000
_cell.length_b   1.000
_cell.length_c   1.000
_cell.angle_alpha   90.00
_cell.angle_beta   90.00
_cell.angle_gamma   90.00
#
_symmetry.space_group_name_H-M   'P 1'
#
loop_
_entity.id
_entity.type
_entity.pdbx_description
1 polymer ?
#
loop_
_entity_poly.entity_id
_entity_poly.type
_entity_poly.pdbx_seq_one_letter_code
_entity_poly.pdbx_strand_id
1 'polypeptide(L)'
;SRVSRGLGDVYKRQPFGASMVLVMAVYDSPLAKPKNLILGHILSALSGVIIFYLLGNTFISLGLGVALAVFVMMMTNTVHPPAGANPIIVILTGQSISFVFLPVAVGAFIIVVFAYLYNRLLKRNYI
;
A
#
# COMPACT_ATOMS: atom_id res chain seq x y z
N SER A 1 -5.25 23.66 -6.79
CA SER A 1 -6.14 23.68 -7.95
C SER A 1 -6.86 22.34 -8.13
N ARG A 2 -7.89 22.30 -8.96
CA ARG A 2 -8.60 21.06 -9.28
C ARG A 2 -7.68 20.03 -9.91
N VAL A 3 -6.77 20.45 -10.78
CA VAL A 3 -5.83 19.55 -11.46
C VAL A 3 -4.88 18.90 -10.48
N SER A 4 -4.29 19.67 -9.57
CA SER A 4 -3.36 19.12 -8.59
C SER A 4 -4.06 18.18 -7.60
N ARG A 5 -5.29 18.48 -7.20
CA ARG A 5 -6.09 17.56 -6.36
C ARG A 5 -6.43 16.27 -7.10
N GLY A 6 -6.83 16.37 -8.37
CA GLY A 6 -7.12 15.20 -9.20
C GLY A 6 -5.91 14.29 -9.37
N LEU A 7 -4.74 14.87 -9.61
CA LEU A 7 -3.49 14.11 -9.71
C LEU A 7 -3.15 13.42 -8.38
N GLY A 8 -3.30 14.11 -7.25
CA GLY A 8 -3.10 13.51 -5.94
C GLY A 8 -4.01 12.32 -5.69
N ASP A 9 -5.28 12.42 -6.07
CA ASP A 9 -6.24 11.34 -5.93
C ASP A 9 -5.90 10.14 -6.82
N VAL A 10 -5.41 10.37 -8.04
CA VAL A 10 -4.94 9.31 -8.93
C VAL A 10 -3.76 8.57 -8.31
N TYR A 11 -2.76 9.29 -7.81
CA TYR A 11 -1.59 8.68 -7.16
C TYR A 11 -1.97 7.85 -5.93
N LYS A 12 -2.93 8.31 -5.12
CA LYS A 12 -3.39 7.58 -3.94
C LYS A 12 -4.00 6.22 -4.27
N ARG A 13 -4.53 6.04 -5.47
CA ARG A 13 -5.20 4.80 -5.91
C ARG A 13 -4.26 3.80 -6.58
N GLN A 14 -3.07 4.23 -7.02
CA GLN A 14 -2.15 3.36 -7.76
C GLN A 14 -1.73 2.11 -7.01
N PRO A 15 -1.38 2.16 -5.71
CA PRO A 15 -1.01 0.94 -4.98
C PRO A 15 -2.14 -0.09 -4.95
N PHE A 16 -3.38 0.36 -4.87
CA PHE A 16 -4.54 -0.53 -4.86
C PHE A 16 -4.78 -1.18 -6.21
N GLY A 17 -4.53 -0.44 -7.30
CA GLY A 17 -4.61 -1.00 -8.65
C GLY A 17 -3.64 -2.17 -8.83
N ALA A 18 -2.39 -1.99 -8.42
CA ALA A 18 -1.39 -3.05 -8.46
C ALA A 18 -1.76 -4.23 -7.55
N SER A 19 -2.31 -3.96 -6.36
CA SER A 19 -2.81 -5.00 -5.46
C SER A 19 -3.94 -5.81 -6.10
N MET A 20 -4.86 -5.16 -6.80
CA MET A 20 -5.95 -5.85 -7.51
C MET A 20 -5.41 -6.82 -8.56
N VAL A 21 -4.43 -6.39 -9.35
CA VAL A 21 -3.79 -7.28 -10.34
C VAL A 21 -3.20 -8.50 -9.62
N LEU A 22 -2.51 -8.28 -8.52
CA LEU A 22 -1.84 -9.36 -7.80
C LEU A 22 -2.83 -10.38 -7.24
N VAL A 23 -3.92 -9.94 -6.60
CA VAL A 23 -4.90 -10.85 -6.00
C VAL A 23 -5.76 -11.57 -7.02
N MET A 24 -5.91 -11.02 -8.21
CA MET A 24 -6.69 -11.65 -9.29
C MET A 24 -5.83 -12.56 -10.16
N ALA A 25 -4.64 -12.14 -10.52
CA ALA A 25 -3.78 -12.85 -11.47
C ALA A 25 -2.81 -13.83 -10.79
N VAL A 26 -2.32 -13.50 -9.59
CA VAL A 26 -1.30 -14.28 -8.87
C VAL A 26 -1.77 -14.58 -7.44
N TYR A 27 -3.02 -14.99 -7.32
CA TYR A 27 -3.71 -15.18 -6.04
C TYR A 27 -3.02 -16.20 -5.11
N ASP A 28 -2.29 -17.14 -5.67
CA ASP A 28 -1.60 -18.19 -4.92
C ASP A 28 -0.22 -17.77 -4.39
N SER A 29 0.27 -16.60 -4.83
CA SER A 29 1.53 -16.07 -4.32
C SER A 29 1.42 -15.69 -2.84
N PRO A 30 2.45 -15.99 -2.02
CA PRO A 30 2.49 -15.50 -0.64
C PRO A 30 2.39 -13.97 -0.57
N LEU A 31 2.89 -13.26 -1.57
CA LEU A 31 2.88 -11.80 -1.64
C LEU A 31 1.48 -11.21 -1.85
N ALA A 32 0.52 -12.01 -2.29
CA ALA A 32 -0.87 -11.61 -2.52
C ALA A 32 -1.79 -11.93 -1.35
N LYS A 33 -1.33 -12.64 -0.34
CA LYS A 33 -2.17 -13.10 0.77
C LYS A 33 -2.67 -11.93 1.63
N PRO A 34 -3.83 -12.10 2.32
CA PRO A 34 -4.44 -11.02 3.11
C PRO A 34 -3.50 -10.39 4.12
N LYS A 35 -2.73 -11.18 4.84
CA LYS A 35 -1.76 -10.69 5.81
C LYS A 35 -0.76 -9.73 5.17
N ASN A 36 -0.16 -10.15 4.06
CA ASN A 36 0.84 -9.36 3.36
C ASN A 36 0.21 -8.09 2.78
N LEU A 37 -0.97 -8.21 2.18
CA LEU A 37 -1.65 -7.06 1.60
C LEU A 37 -2.01 -6.03 2.66
N ILE A 38 -2.71 -6.42 3.71
CA ILE A 38 -3.19 -5.48 4.74
C ILE A 38 -2.02 -4.88 5.51
N LEU A 39 -1.18 -5.72 6.10
CA LEU A 39 -0.06 -5.25 6.90
C LEU A 39 1.00 -4.56 6.06
N GLY A 40 1.25 -5.04 4.85
CA GLY A 40 2.17 -4.40 3.93
C GLY A 40 1.75 -2.97 3.62
N HIS A 41 0.49 -2.74 3.28
CA HIS A 41 -0.01 -1.40 3.04
C HIS A 41 0.05 -0.50 4.28
N ILE A 42 -0.35 -1.02 5.44
CA ILE A 42 -0.33 -0.24 6.68
C ILE A 42 1.10 0.14 7.07
N LEU A 43 1.99 -0.83 7.11
CA LEU A 43 3.38 -0.61 7.54
C LEU A 43 4.14 0.28 6.57
N SER A 44 3.91 0.14 5.28
CA SER A 44 4.57 0.98 4.28
C SER A 44 4.09 2.43 4.32
N ALA A 45 2.78 2.64 4.47
CA ALA A 45 2.23 3.99 4.61
C ALA A 45 2.73 4.64 5.91
N LEU A 46 2.77 3.90 7.00
CA LEU A 46 3.32 4.39 8.27
C LEU A 46 4.79 4.77 8.15
N SER A 47 5.59 3.97 7.44
CA SER A 47 6.98 4.28 7.16
C SER A 47 7.13 5.61 6.42
N GLY A 48 6.28 5.85 5.43
CA GLY A 48 6.25 7.12 4.70
C GLY A 48 5.90 8.30 5.60
N VAL A 49 4.91 8.14 6.47
CA VAL A 49 4.50 9.19 7.43
C VAL A 49 5.65 9.54 8.37
N ILE A 50 6.33 8.53 8.90
CA ILE A 50 7.47 8.74 9.80
C ILE A 50 8.58 9.52 9.12
N ILE A 51 9.00 9.10 7.93
CA ILE A 51 10.07 9.77 7.21
C ILE A 51 9.67 11.19 6.79
N PHE A 52 8.44 11.39 6.33
CA PHE A 52 7.94 12.72 6.01
C PHE A 52 7.98 13.64 7.23
N TYR A 53 7.56 13.14 8.38
CA TYR A 53 7.55 13.92 9.61
C TYR A 53 8.95 14.35 10.04
N LEU A 54 9.95 13.47 9.84
CA LEU A 54 11.33 13.73 10.24
C LEU A 54 12.10 14.58 9.23
N LEU A 55 11.91 14.36 7.93
CA LEU A 55 12.76 14.90 6.88
C LEU A 55 12.02 15.73 5.83
N GLY A 56 10.70 15.77 5.88
CA GLY A 56 9.89 16.51 4.90
C GLY A 56 9.87 15.86 3.52
N ASN A 57 9.59 16.66 2.50
CA ASN A 57 9.49 16.21 1.11
C ASN A 57 10.79 16.52 0.37
N THR A 58 11.69 15.56 0.33
CA THR A 58 12.98 15.66 -0.36
C THR A 58 13.26 14.36 -1.12
N PHE A 59 14.24 14.36 -2.03
CA PHE A 59 14.66 13.12 -2.69
C PHE A 59 15.19 12.09 -1.71
N ILE A 60 15.88 12.53 -0.66
CA ILE A 60 16.39 11.65 0.39
C ILE A 60 15.23 11.01 1.14
N SER A 61 14.17 11.79 1.45
CA SER A 61 12.97 11.27 2.10
C SER A 61 12.29 10.18 1.27
N LEU A 62 12.19 10.37 -0.04
CA LEU A 62 11.60 9.36 -0.94
C LEU A 62 12.37 8.06 -0.88
N GLY A 63 13.69 8.12 -1.01
CA GLY A 63 14.54 6.93 -0.95
C GLY A 63 14.49 6.24 0.41
N LEU A 64 14.60 7.00 1.49
CA LEU A 64 14.55 6.46 2.85
C LEU A 64 13.18 5.91 3.21
N GLY A 65 12.11 6.55 2.76
CA GLY A 65 10.74 6.08 2.99
C GLY A 65 10.50 4.72 2.36
N VAL A 66 10.91 4.54 1.11
CA VAL A 66 10.81 3.25 0.42
C VAL A 66 11.70 2.21 1.09
N ALA A 67 12.95 2.56 1.42
CA ALA A 67 13.88 1.64 2.06
C ALA A 67 13.37 1.18 3.42
N LEU A 68 12.84 2.09 4.24
CA LEU A 68 12.27 1.74 5.53
C LEU A 68 11.03 0.84 5.38
N ALA A 69 10.16 1.16 4.41
CA ALA A 69 8.97 0.37 4.16
C ALA A 69 9.33 -1.07 3.76
N VAL A 70 10.26 -1.23 2.84
CA VAL A 70 10.71 -2.56 2.40
C VAL A 70 11.36 -3.32 3.55
N PHE A 71 12.23 -2.65 4.31
CA PHE A 71 12.88 -3.26 5.47
C PHE A 71 11.87 -3.76 6.49
N VAL A 72 10.89 -2.94 6.85
CA VAL A 72 9.87 -3.31 7.84
C VAL A 72 9.00 -4.45 7.32
N MET A 73 8.60 -4.41 6.06
CA MET A 73 7.83 -5.50 5.45
C MET A 73 8.62 -6.81 5.44
N MET A 74 9.91 -6.76 5.17
CA MET A 74 10.77 -7.95 5.19
C MET A 74 10.92 -8.49 6.61
N MET A 75 11.17 -7.63 7.58
CA MET A 75 11.35 -8.03 8.99
C MET A 75 10.09 -8.62 9.60
N THR A 76 8.92 -8.17 9.17
CA THR A 76 7.63 -8.66 9.69
C THR A 76 7.03 -9.78 8.82
N ASN A 77 7.74 -10.17 7.76
CA ASN A 77 7.25 -11.17 6.80
C ASN A 77 5.88 -10.80 6.20
N THR A 78 5.75 -9.55 5.82
CA THR A 78 4.50 -9.00 5.25
C THR A 78 4.75 -8.35 3.89
N VAL A 79 5.76 -8.78 3.15
CA VAL A 79 6.12 -8.19 1.86
C VAL A 79 4.93 -8.23 0.92
N HIS A 80 4.54 -7.05 0.45
CA HIS A 80 3.50 -6.86 -0.54
C HIS A 80 4.00 -5.78 -1.52
N PRO A 81 4.51 -6.17 -2.71
CA PRO A 81 5.20 -5.24 -3.59
C PRO A 81 4.42 -3.97 -3.94
N PRO A 82 3.10 -4.03 -4.20
CA PRO A 82 2.35 -2.80 -4.48
C PRO A 82 2.40 -1.77 -3.35
N ALA A 83 2.57 -2.21 -2.12
CA ALA A 83 2.63 -1.32 -0.97
C ALA A 83 3.89 -0.44 -0.97
N GLY A 84 4.92 -0.80 -1.73
CA GLY A 84 6.13 0.01 -1.87
C GLY A 84 5.89 1.40 -2.44
N ALA A 85 4.77 1.64 -3.12
CA ALA A 85 4.40 2.96 -3.60
C ALA A 85 3.84 3.88 -2.51
N ASN A 86 3.34 3.34 -1.39
CA ASN A 86 2.71 4.13 -0.34
C ASN A 86 3.63 5.20 0.26
N PRO A 87 4.90 4.91 0.61
CA PRO A 87 5.79 5.93 1.17
C PRO A 87 5.99 7.11 0.22
N ILE A 88 6.09 6.83 -1.08
CA ILE A 88 6.26 7.87 -2.09
C ILE A 88 5.03 8.78 -2.12
N ILE A 89 3.85 8.20 -2.14
CA ILE A 89 2.58 8.96 -2.17
C ILE A 89 2.44 9.80 -0.91
N VAL A 90 2.69 9.21 0.26
CA VAL A 90 2.61 9.91 1.54
C VAL A 90 3.53 11.14 1.55
N ILE A 91 4.77 10.96 1.14
CA ILE A 91 5.76 12.04 1.16
C ILE A 91 5.43 13.13 0.13
N LEU A 92 5.10 12.74 -1.10
CA LEU A 92 4.80 13.71 -2.16
C LEU A 92 3.54 14.51 -1.88
N THR A 93 2.55 13.93 -1.21
CA THR A 93 1.27 14.60 -0.93
C THR A 93 1.17 15.14 0.50
N GLY A 94 2.19 14.94 1.33
CA GLY A 94 2.22 15.46 2.70
C GLY A 94 1.13 14.88 3.59
N GLN A 95 0.92 13.56 3.53
CA GLN A 95 -0.14 12.92 4.30
C GLN A 95 0.24 12.74 5.77
N SER A 96 -0.79 12.78 6.63
CA SER A 96 -0.65 12.54 8.06
C SER A 96 -0.97 11.08 8.41
N ILE A 97 -0.90 10.76 9.70
CA ILE A 97 -1.22 9.42 10.21
C ILE A 97 -2.64 8.96 9.85
N SER A 98 -3.58 9.88 9.68
CA SER A 98 -4.95 9.55 9.26
C SER A 98 -5.00 8.84 7.91
N PHE A 99 -4.06 9.10 7.03
CA PHE A 99 -3.95 8.43 5.73
C PHE A 99 -3.72 6.92 5.89
N VAL A 100 -3.00 6.49 6.92
CA VAL A 100 -2.74 5.08 7.20
C VAL A 100 -4.04 4.32 7.49
N PHE A 101 -4.99 4.98 8.16
CA PHE A 101 -6.29 4.38 8.45
C PHE A 101 -7.25 4.51 7.28
N LEU A 102 -7.40 5.70 6.73
CA LEU A 102 -8.25 5.96 5.59
C LEU A 102 -7.49 6.87 4.60
N PRO A 103 -7.22 6.43 3.37
CA PRO A 103 -7.81 5.26 2.68
C PRO A 103 -7.05 3.94 2.81
N VAL A 104 -5.85 3.91 3.42
CA VAL A 104 -4.94 2.76 3.27
C VAL A 104 -5.49 1.49 3.93
N ALA A 105 -5.72 1.51 5.25
CA ALA A 105 -6.19 0.30 5.95
C ALA A 105 -7.57 -0.14 5.46
N VAL A 106 -8.50 0.79 5.33
CA VAL A 106 -9.85 0.50 4.86
C VAL A 106 -9.83 0.00 3.41
N GLY A 107 -9.06 0.65 2.55
CA GLY A 107 -8.92 0.23 1.14
C GLY A 107 -8.30 -1.16 1.02
N ALA A 108 -7.27 -1.45 1.78
CA ALA A 108 -6.64 -2.77 1.81
C ALA A 108 -7.62 -3.85 2.27
N PHE A 109 -8.40 -3.57 3.31
CA PHE A 109 -9.42 -4.50 3.80
C PHE A 109 -10.49 -4.76 2.73
N ILE A 110 -10.97 -3.73 2.05
CA ILE A 110 -11.96 -3.87 0.97
C ILE A 110 -11.41 -4.74 -0.15
N ILE A 111 -10.14 -4.55 -0.53
CA ILE A 111 -9.51 -5.37 -1.56
C ILE A 111 -9.44 -6.84 -1.14
N VAL A 112 -9.10 -7.11 0.11
CA VAL A 112 -9.04 -8.49 0.62
C VAL A 112 -10.41 -9.14 0.59
N VAL A 113 -11.46 -8.45 1.01
CA VAL A 113 -12.84 -8.98 0.96
C VAL A 113 -13.23 -9.27 -0.49
N PHE A 114 -12.98 -8.35 -1.39
CA PHE A 114 -13.25 -8.55 -2.82
C PHE A 114 -12.45 -9.74 -3.37
N ALA A 115 -11.17 -9.82 -3.05
CA ALA A 115 -10.30 -10.89 -3.52
C ALA A 115 -10.79 -12.27 -3.03
N TYR A 116 -11.20 -12.33 -1.77
CA TYR A 116 -11.75 -13.57 -1.20
C TYR A 116 -13.01 -14.00 -1.96
N LEU A 117 -13.97 -13.09 -2.16
CA LEU A 117 -15.21 -13.40 -2.86
C LEU A 117 -14.96 -13.76 -4.32
N TYR A 118 -14.12 -13.00 -5.00
CA TYR A 118 -13.79 -13.24 -6.40
C TYR A 118 -13.12 -14.60 -6.60
N ASN A 119 -12.12 -14.92 -5.81
CA ASN A 119 -11.39 -16.18 -5.93
C ASN A 119 -12.27 -17.37 -5.53
N ARG A 120 -13.14 -17.19 -4.55
CA ARG A 120 -14.11 -18.22 -4.17
C ARG A 120 -15.09 -18.54 -5.30
N LEU A 121 -15.56 -17.51 -5.99
CA LEU A 121 -16.42 -17.69 -7.17
C LEU A 121 -15.75 -18.51 -8.25
N LEU A 122 -14.45 -18.29 -8.47
CA LEU A 122 -13.65 -19.05 -9.43
C LEU A 122 -13.13 -20.38 -8.87
N LYS A 123 -13.58 -20.78 -7.68
CA LYS A 123 -13.13 -22.01 -6.99
C LYS A 123 -11.63 -22.06 -6.78
N ARG A 124 -11.02 -20.91 -6.48
CA ARG A 124 -9.61 -20.77 -6.16
C ARG A 124 -9.42 -20.65 -4.65
N ASN A 125 -8.36 -21.25 -4.13
CA ASN A 125 -8.02 -21.15 -2.71
C ASN A 125 -7.09 -19.94 -2.49
N TYR A 126 -7.67 -18.79 -2.19
CA TYR A 126 -6.91 -17.56 -1.96
C TYR A 126 -6.31 -17.50 -0.55
N ILE A 127 -7.06 -17.94 0.46
CA ILE A 127 -6.62 -17.91 1.86
C ILE A 127 -5.98 -19.23 2.27
#